data_f24cd48fac534576c06d8e10bc1f78a7
#
_entry.id   f24cd48fac534576c06d8e10bc1f78a7
#
_cell.length_a   1.000
_cell.length_b   1.000
_cell.length_c   1.000
_cell.angle_alpha   90.00
_cell.angle_beta   90.00
_cell.angle_gamma   90.00
#
_symmetry.space_group_name_H-M   'P 1'
#
loop_
_entity.id
_entity.type
_entity.pdbx_description
1 polymer ?
#
loop_
_entity_poly.entity_id
_entity_poly.type
_entity_poly.pdbx_seq_one_letter_code
_entity_poly.pdbx_strand_id
1 'polypeptide(L)'
;MKSKYMAVIPFLFAFGVLLISGCSVTTQKSTSSQENMPEIIIGSDDFPPFNYSDENGESAGIDVDIANESLGRLGYKPVFTKIVWDDKDKNLENKERDCLWGCFSMDGRENDYKWAGPYMVSRQVVAVNENSNIQKLSDLSGKVIAVQASTKPEDIFLNRTNPSIPLVKDVYSLENRKLLFTSLGKGYVDAIAAHETSIQQYIKDYGAKIRILDEAILTTGIGVAFPENTDSELPEKLTDVFEKMRKDGTEEKILKKYLPETSGYLEVDKIENN
;
A
#
# COMPACT_ATOMS: atom_id res chain seq x y z
N MET A 1 70.62 8.84 -57.62
CA MET A 1 72.03 8.43 -57.35
C MET A 1 72.10 7.67 -56.03
N LYS A 2 72.63 6.46 -56.10
CA LYS A 2 73.14 5.56 -55.05
C LYS A 2 72.10 5.04 -53.98
N SER A 3 71.66 3.83 -54.31
CA SER A 3 71.22 2.76 -53.47
C SER A 3 72.18 2.43 -52.33
N LYS A 4 71.64 2.10 -51.14
CA LYS A 4 72.27 1.17 -50.16
C LYS A 4 71.19 0.28 -49.53
N TYR A 5 71.27 -0.97 -49.97
CA TYR A 5 70.52 -2.07 -49.30
C TYR A 5 71.22 -2.40 -47.95
N MET A 6 70.44 -2.57 -46.90
CA MET A 6 70.92 -3.12 -45.62
C MET A 6 69.97 -4.25 -45.19
N ALA A 7 70.59 -5.43 -45.19
CA ALA A 7 69.95 -6.70 -44.80
C ALA A 7 69.52 -6.69 -43.36
N VAL A 8 68.35 -7.16 -43.10
CA VAL A 8 67.82 -7.40 -41.71
C VAL A 8 67.63 -8.88 -41.52
N ILE A 9 68.35 -9.40 -40.53
CA ILE A 9 68.33 -10.78 -40.01
C ILE A 9 67.00 -11.01 -39.25
N PRO A 10 66.28 -12.13 -39.45
CA PRO A 10 65.11 -12.40 -38.66
C PRO A 10 65.49 -13.07 -37.32
N PHE A 11 65.13 -12.42 -36.22
CA PHE A 11 65.24 -12.98 -34.86
C PHE A 11 63.95 -13.75 -34.57
N LEU A 12 64.06 -15.07 -34.47
CA LEU A 12 62.98 -15.96 -34.00
C LEU A 12 62.78 -15.79 -32.49
N PHE A 13 61.71 -15.19 -32.09
CA PHE A 13 61.27 -15.20 -30.70
C PHE A 13 60.19 -16.29 -30.53
N ALA A 14 60.55 -17.35 -29.84
CA ALA A 14 59.64 -18.39 -29.40
C ALA A 14 58.78 -17.80 -28.22
N PHE A 15 57.50 -17.56 -28.47
CA PHE A 15 56.57 -17.10 -27.45
C PHE A 15 55.87 -18.31 -26.85
N GLY A 16 56.24 -18.64 -25.60
CA GLY A 16 55.57 -19.67 -24.81
C GLY A 16 54.17 -19.22 -24.41
N VAL A 17 53.15 -19.96 -24.87
CA VAL A 17 51.77 -19.76 -24.48
C VAL A 17 51.53 -20.35 -23.08
N LEU A 18 51.49 -19.52 -22.05
CA LEU A 18 50.94 -19.89 -20.75
C LEU A 18 49.43 -19.88 -20.83
N LEU A 19 48.80 -21.06 -20.82
CA LEU A 19 47.36 -21.22 -20.65
C LEU A 19 47.00 -20.94 -19.16
N ILE A 20 46.58 -19.71 -18.89
CA ILE A 20 45.94 -19.38 -17.64
C ILE A 20 44.43 -19.76 -17.79
N SER A 21 44.06 -20.91 -17.20
CA SER A 21 42.67 -21.30 -17.01
C SER A 21 42.04 -20.38 -15.97
N GLY A 22 41.48 -19.28 -16.39
CA GLY A 22 40.64 -18.40 -15.59
C GLY A 22 39.30 -19.10 -15.33
N CYS A 23 39.07 -19.63 -14.11
CA CYS A 23 37.73 -19.95 -13.65
C CYS A 23 36.93 -18.64 -13.57
N SER A 24 36.14 -18.36 -14.59
CA SER A 24 35.10 -17.38 -14.50
C SER A 24 34.02 -17.90 -13.58
N VAL A 25 33.99 -17.42 -12.34
CA VAL A 25 32.84 -17.59 -11.46
C VAL A 25 31.75 -16.72 -12.03
N THR A 26 30.90 -17.31 -12.86
CA THR A 26 29.66 -16.69 -13.31
C THR A 26 28.74 -16.66 -12.10
N THR A 27 28.62 -15.50 -11.44
CA THR A 27 27.56 -15.25 -10.47
C THR A 27 26.25 -15.29 -11.24
N GLN A 28 25.62 -16.45 -11.32
CA GLN A 28 24.23 -16.57 -11.75
C GLN A 28 23.38 -15.84 -10.70
N LYS A 29 22.94 -14.64 -11.05
CA LYS A 29 21.88 -13.92 -10.37
C LYS A 29 20.67 -14.84 -10.45
N SER A 30 20.18 -15.32 -9.31
CA SER A 30 19.03 -16.22 -9.18
C SER A 30 17.73 -15.50 -9.60
N THR A 31 17.51 -15.37 -10.90
CA THR A 31 16.29 -14.80 -11.48
C THR A 31 15.27 -15.88 -11.87
N SER A 32 15.62 -17.17 -11.74
CA SER A 32 14.80 -18.27 -12.28
C SER A 32 13.78 -18.87 -11.30
N SER A 33 13.71 -18.41 -10.05
CA SER A 33 12.76 -18.98 -9.07
C SER A 33 11.43 -18.23 -8.98
N GLN A 34 11.32 -17.00 -9.45
CA GLN A 34 10.09 -16.21 -9.41
C GLN A 34 9.15 -16.43 -10.61
N GLU A 35 9.65 -16.91 -11.74
CA GLU A 35 8.83 -17.11 -12.96
C GLU A 35 7.82 -18.26 -12.86
N ASN A 36 7.92 -19.17 -11.87
CA ASN A 36 7.04 -20.34 -11.71
C ASN A 36 6.22 -20.35 -10.41
N MET A 37 6.15 -19.22 -9.69
CA MET A 37 5.32 -19.14 -8.48
C MET A 37 3.85 -18.98 -8.86
N PRO A 38 2.92 -19.67 -8.19
CA PRO A 38 1.49 -19.44 -8.37
C PRO A 38 1.16 -17.98 -8.03
N GLU A 39 0.34 -17.37 -8.87
CA GLU A 39 -0.05 -15.96 -8.69
C GLU A 39 -1.23 -15.84 -7.74
N ILE A 40 -1.24 -14.77 -6.95
CA ILE A 40 -2.39 -14.30 -6.17
C ILE A 40 -2.85 -12.97 -6.77
N ILE A 41 -4.05 -12.96 -7.31
CA ILE A 41 -4.63 -11.78 -7.97
C ILE A 41 -5.31 -10.91 -6.92
N ILE A 42 -4.73 -9.74 -6.71
CA ILE A 42 -5.12 -8.80 -5.66
C ILE A 42 -5.94 -7.66 -6.27
N GLY A 43 -7.13 -7.42 -5.72
CA GLY A 43 -7.94 -6.25 -6.05
C GLY A 43 -7.57 -5.07 -5.15
N SER A 44 -7.22 -3.92 -5.76
CA SER A 44 -6.94 -2.67 -5.05
C SER A 44 -7.32 -1.47 -5.90
N ASP A 45 -7.60 -0.33 -5.28
CA ASP A 45 -7.73 0.93 -6.00
C ASP A 45 -6.42 1.74 -5.96
N ASP A 46 -6.38 2.88 -6.63
CA ASP A 46 -5.22 3.79 -6.60
C ASP A 46 -5.19 4.53 -5.27
N PHE A 47 -4.28 4.14 -4.39
CA PHE A 47 -4.24 4.59 -3.00
C PHE A 47 -2.83 4.87 -2.47
N PRO A 48 -2.15 5.95 -2.89
CA PRO A 48 -0.88 6.36 -2.27
C PRO A 48 -1.03 6.65 -0.77
N PRO A 49 -0.06 6.22 0.07
CA PRO A 49 1.19 5.50 -0.25
C PRO A 49 1.07 3.97 -0.21
N PHE A 50 -0.14 3.40 -0.18
CA PHE A 50 -0.38 1.96 0.00
C PHE A 50 -0.23 1.18 -1.29
N ASN A 51 -0.96 1.55 -2.34
CA ASN A 51 -0.87 0.97 -3.67
C ASN A 51 -1.07 2.07 -4.73
N TYR A 52 -0.12 2.20 -5.64
CA TYR A 52 -0.15 3.15 -6.75
C TYR A 52 0.76 2.67 -7.88
N SER A 53 0.63 3.28 -9.06
CA SER A 53 1.59 3.04 -10.15
C SER A 53 2.75 4.03 -10.03
N ASP A 54 3.98 3.50 -10.09
CA ASP A 54 5.18 4.32 -10.14
C ASP A 54 5.39 4.98 -11.52
N GLU A 55 6.52 5.66 -11.73
CA GLU A 55 6.85 6.35 -12.98
C GLU A 55 7.00 5.39 -14.18
N ASN A 56 7.24 4.09 -13.93
CA ASN A 56 7.35 3.05 -14.96
C ASN A 56 6.01 2.35 -15.22
N GLY A 57 4.97 2.67 -14.45
CA GLY A 57 3.66 2.02 -14.49
C GLY A 57 3.58 0.73 -13.68
N GLU A 58 4.62 0.42 -12.88
CA GLU A 58 4.65 -0.75 -12.01
C GLU A 58 3.93 -0.47 -10.69
N SER A 59 3.37 -1.51 -10.08
CA SER A 59 2.73 -1.38 -8.76
C SER A 59 3.78 -1.11 -7.68
N ALA A 60 3.55 -0.10 -6.86
CA ALA A 60 4.41 0.33 -5.77
C ALA A 60 3.59 0.76 -4.55
N GLY A 61 4.22 0.80 -3.37
CA GLY A 61 3.59 1.25 -2.14
C GLY A 61 3.75 0.28 -0.97
N ILE A 62 3.23 0.68 0.18
CA ILE A 62 3.33 -0.09 1.44
C ILE A 62 2.73 -1.50 1.25
N ASP A 63 1.51 -1.57 0.73
CA ASP A 63 0.79 -2.84 0.55
C ASP A 63 1.48 -3.73 -0.48
N VAL A 64 2.02 -3.13 -1.54
CA VAL A 64 2.76 -3.85 -2.58
C VAL A 64 4.04 -4.46 -2.01
N ASP A 65 4.81 -3.70 -1.23
CA ASP A 65 6.05 -4.20 -0.61
C ASP A 65 5.76 -5.27 0.45
N ILE A 66 4.72 -5.09 1.28
CA ILE A 66 4.30 -6.10 2.27
C ILE A 66 3.81 -7.37 1.57
N ALA A 67 3.02 -7.25 0.49
CA ALA A 67 2.53 -8.39 -0.28
C ALA A 67 3.67 -9.17 -0.94
N ASN A 68 4.62 -8.47 -1.57
CA ASN A 68 5.79 -9.09 -2.20
C ASN A 68 6.61 -9.90 -1.20
N GLU A 69 6.86 -9.34 -0.01
CA GLU A 69 7.62 -10.01 1.04
C GLU A 69 6.83 -11.18 1.64
N SER A 70 5.60 -10.93 2.07
CA SER A 70 4.81 -11.92 2.81
C SER A 70 4.38 -13.10 1.95
N LEU A 71 3.83 -12.84 0.76
CA LEU A 71 3.46 -13.88 -0.19
C LEU A 71 4.68 -14.60 -0.76
N GLY A 72 5.79 -13.85 -0.98
CA GLY A 72 7.07 -14.45 -1.38
C GLY A 72 7.60 -15.45 -0.36
N ARG A 73 7.47 -15.20 0.95
CA ARG A 73 7.82 -16.16 2.02
C ARG A 73 6.96 -17.43 1.96
N LEU A 74 5.75 -17.34 1.41
CA LEU A 74 4.83 -18.47 1.22
C LEU A 74 4.95 -19.15 -0.15
N GLY A 75 5.81 -18.64 -1.04
CA GLY A 75 6.03 -19.18 -2.37
C GLY A 75 4.98 -18.74 -3.41
N TYR A 76 4.33 -17.60 -3.19
CA TYR A 76 3.37 -16.98 -4.11
C TYR A 76 3.91 -15.69 -4.70
N LYS A 77 3.40 -15.32 -5.87
CA LYS A 77 3.65 -14.04 -6.53
C LYS A 77 2.40 -13.16 -6.47
N PRO A 78 2.43 -11.98 -5.82
CA PRO A 78 1.32 -11.06 -5.85
C PRO A 78 1.18 -10.39 -7.23
N VAL A 79 -0.04 -10.20 -7.68
CA VAL A 79 -0.39 -9.48 -8.90
C VAL A 79 -1.48 -8.48 -8.57
N PHE A 80 -1.10 -7.20 -8.40
CA PHE A 80 -2.05 -6.14 -8.12
C PHE A 80 -2.81 -5.75 -9.39
N THR A 81 -4.13 -5.66 -9.25
CA THR A 81 -5.03 -5.27 -10.33
C THR A 81 -5.95 -4.17 -9.84
N LYS A 82 -6.11 -3.14 -10.67
CA LYS A 82 -6.94 -2.00 -10.32
C LYS A 82 -8.42 -2.37 -10.41
N ILE A 83 -9.16 -2.01 -9.36
CA ILE A 83 -10.63 -2.13 -9.29
C ILE A 83 -11.26 -0.78 -8.94
N VAL A 84 -12.54 -0.63 -9.21
CA VAL A 84 -13.36 0.40 -8.58
C VAL A 84 -13.70 -0.11 -7.18
N TRP A 85 -13.34 0.66 -6.13
CA TRP A 85 -13.45 0.17 -4.75
C TRP A 85 -14.88 -0.17 -4.33
N ASP A 86 -15.86 0.52 -4.89
CA ASP A 86 -17.28 0.25 -4.63
C ASP A 86 -17.75 -1.11 -5.19
N ASP A 87 -17.06 -1.64 -6.19
CA ASP A 87 -17.32 -2.98 -6.77
C ASP A 87 -16.47 -4.11 -6.14
N LYS A 88 -15.73 -3.85 -5.05
CA LYS A 88 -14.79 -4.81 -4.45
C LYS A 88 -15.43 -6.17 -4.12
N ASP A 89 -16.64 -6.17 -3.56
CA ASP A 89 -17.33 -7.38 -3.16
C ASP A 89 -17.71 -8.25 -4.36
N LYS A 90 -18.20 -7.63 -5.43
CA LYS A 90 -18.50 -8.31 -6.70
C LYS A 90 -17.26 -8.96 -7.32
N ASN A 91 -16.10 -8.29 -7.19
CA ASN A 91 -14.83 -8.86 -7.70
C ASN A 91 -14.45 -10.15 -6.96
N LEU A 92 -14.69 -10.24 -5.65
CA LEU A 92 -14.50 -11.47 -4.87
C LEU A 92 -15.55 -12.53 -5.18
N GLU A 93 -16.83 -12.17 -5.20
CA GLU A 93 -17.96 -13.07 -5.47
C GLU A 93 -17.83 -13.72 -6.85
N ASN A 94 -17.45 -12.95 -7.86
CA ASN A 94 -17.23 -13.43 -9.22
C ASN A 94 -15.90 -14.19 -9.39
N LYS A 95 -15.07 -14.30 -8.35
CA LYS A 95 -13.73 -14.90 -8.41
C LYS A 95 -12.81 -14.23 -9.43
N GLU A 96 -13.01 -12.95 -9.68
CA GLU A 96 -12.13 -12.14 -10.53
C GLU A 96 -10.85 -11.75 -9.79
N ARG A 97 -10.88 -11.80 -8.47
CA ARG A 97 -9.78 -11.51 -7.54
C ARG A 97 -9.76 -12.57 -6.45
N ASP A 98 -8.55 -12.93 -6.01
CA ASP A 98 -8.37 -13.89 -4.91
C ASP A 98 -8.56 -13.21 -3.56
N CYS A 99 -8.16 -11.94 -3.45
CA CYS A 99 -8.30 -11.13 -2.24
C CYS A 99 -8.33 -9.63 -2.56
N LEU A 100 -8.70 -8.84 -1.54
CA LEU A 100 -8.65 -7.37 -1.56
C LEU A 100 -7.53 -6.91 -0.62
N TRP A 101 -6.66 -6.02 -1.13
CA TRP A 101 -5.55 -5.48 -0.36
C TRP A 101 -5.32 -4.01 -0.74
N GLY A 102 -5.80 -3.10 0.08
CA GLY A 102 -5.78 -1.68 -0.18
C GLY A 102 -6.01 -0.87 1.09
N CYS A 103 -5.16 -1.05 2.13
CA CYS A 103 -5.35 -0.42 3.44
C CYS A 103 -6.77 -0.67 3.98
N PHE A 104 -7.22 -1.92 3.94
CA PHE A 104 -8.60 -2.26 4.19
C PHE A 104 -8.88 -2.45 5.68
N SER A 105 -9.70 -1.56 6.26
CA SER A 105 -10.08 -1.59 7.68
C SER A 105 -10.92 -2.81 7.99
N MET A 106 -10.51 -3.57 9.01
CA MET A 106 -11.20 -4.79 9.45
C MET A 106 -12.42 -4.49 10.32
N ASP A 107 -12.37 -3.42 11.10
CA ASP A 107 -13.38 -3.03 12.10
C ASP A 107 -14.81 -3.05 11.55
N GLY A 108 -15.73 -3.75 12.23
CA GLY A 108 -17.12 -3.92 11.86
C GLY A 108 -17.35 -4.69 10.55
N ARG A 109 -16.36 -5.45 10.10
CA ARG A 109 -16.39 -6.31 8.89
C ARG A 109 -15.79 -7.70 9.18
N GLU A 110 -15.66 -8.05 10.45
CA GLU A 110 -15.00 -9.28 10.89
C GLU A 110 -15.69 -10.53 10.34
N ASN A 111 -16.99 -10.45 10.11
CA ASN A 111 -17.83 -11.53 9.60
C ASN A 111 -18.14 -11.44 8.10
N ASP A 112 -17.71 -10.38 7.42
CA ASP A 112 -18.00 -10.19 6.00
C ASP A 112 -16.93 -10.87 5.12
N TYR A 113 -15.75 -11.12 5.69
CA TYR A 113 -14.59 -11.67 4.98
C TYR A 113 -13.83 -12.64 5.88
N LYS A 114 -13.07 -13.55 5.26
CA LYS A 114 -12.00 -14.24 5.93
C LYS A 114 -10.74 -13.41 5.88
N TRP A 115 -10.26 -12.96 7.01
CA TRP A 115 -9.18 -11.98 7.10
C TRP A 115 -7.81 -12.61 7.31
N ALA A 116 -6.79 -12.02 6.66
CA ALA A 116 -5.41 -12.15 7.07
C ALA A 116 -4.94 -10.83 7.69
N GLY A 117 -4.32 -10.90 8.86
CA GLY A 117 -3.85 -9.72 9.60
C GLY A 117 -4.44 -9.61 11.00
N PRO A 118 -4.42 -8.40 11.60
CA PRO A 118 -3.97 -7.14 11.00
C PRO A 118 -2.45 -7.11 10.75
N TYR A 119 -2.04 -6.49 9.61
CA TYR A 119 -0.62 -6.25 9.34
C TYR A 119 -0.15 -4.88 9.84
N MET A 120 -1.01 -3.89 9.94
CA MET A 120 -0.69 -2.60 10.56
C MET A 120 -1.94 -1.94 11.15
N VAL A 121 -1.73 -0.89 11.94
CA VAL A 121 -2.79 -0.01 12.46
C VAL A 121 -2.90 1.22 11.58
N SER A 122 -4.09 1.76 11.41
CA SER A 122 -4.30 3.04 10.75
C SER A 122 -5.37 3.87 11.46
N ARG A 123 -5.18 5.18 11.42
CA ARG A 123 -6.14 6.17 11.91
C ARG A 123 -6.97 6.70 10.74
N GLN A 124 -8.29 6.68 10.91
CA GLN A 124 -9.23 7.42 10.07
C GLN A 124 -9.42 8.80 10.71
N VAL A 125 -9.18 9.85 9.94
CA VAL A 125 -9.18 11.22 10.45
C VAL A 125 -9.99 12.14 9.54
N VAL A 126 -10.31 13.32 10.05
CA VAL A 126 -10.95 14.40 9.28
C VAL A 126 -9.89 15.43 8.89
N ALA A 127 -9.94 15.88 7.64
CA ALA A 127 -9.11 16.98 7.16
C ALA A 127 -9.96 18.11 6.58
N VAL A 128 -9.45 19.33 6.74
CA VAL A 128 -10.09 20.58 6.34
C VAL A 128 -9.08 21.49 5.64
N ASN A 129 -9.56 22.50 4.93
CA ASN A 129 -8.66 23.53 4.42
C ASN A 129 -7.88 24.20 5.56
N GLU A 130 -6.62 24.55 5.32
CA GLU A 130 -5.70 25.12 6.32
C GLU A 130 -6.31 26.29 7.11
N ASN A 131 -7.06 27.15 6.42
CA ASN A 131 -7.71 28.36 6.99
C ASN A 131 -9.14 28.09 7.50
N SER A 132 -9.58 26.83 7.59
CA SER A 132 -10.89 26.49 8.12
C SER A 132 -11.00 26.83 9.61
N ASN A 133 -12.18 27.27 10.04
CA ASN A 133 -12.51 27.48 11.46
C ASN A 133 -12.88 26.19 12.20
N ILE A 134 -12.95 25.04 11.52
CA ILE A 134 -13.19 23.72 12.12
C ILE A 134 -11.89 23.29 12.77
N GLN A 135 -11.86 23.17 14.10
CA GLN A 135 -10.65 22.81 14.87
C GLN A 135 -10.73 21.40 15.47
N LYS A 136 -11.92 20.87 15.70
CA LYS A 136 -12.19 19.59 16.35
C LYS A 136 -13.43 18.92 15.75
N LEU A 137 -13.64 17.63 16.04
CA LEU A 137 -14.77 16.87 15.49
C LEU A 137 -16.13 17.49 15.82
N SER A 138 -16.31 18.06 17.01
CA SER A 138 -17.57 18.72 17.39
C SER A 138 -17.94 19.93 16.51
N ASP A 139 -16.97 20.54 15.82
CA ASP A 139 -17.21 21.68 14.90
C ASP A 139 -17.79 21.23 13.55
N LEU A 140 -17.88 19.91 13.31
CA LEU A 140 -18.48 19.35 12.10
C LEU A 140 -20.01 19.46 12.09
N SER A 141 -20.63 19.88 13.19
CA SER A 141 -22.08 20.07 13.25
C SER A 141 -22.56 20.98 12.15
N GLY A 142 -23.51 20.49 11.32
CA GLY A 142 -24.09 21.23 10.19
C GLY A 142 -23.13 21.47 9.02
N LYS A 143 -21.98 20.83 8.96
CA LYS A 143 -21.00 20.92 7.86
C LYS A 143 -21.27 19.88 6.78
N VAL A 144 -20.74 20.10 5.60
CA VAL A 144 -20.77 19.17 4.48
C VAL A 144 -19.43 18.42 4.41
N ILE A 145 -19.50 17.09 4.39
CA ILE A 145 -18.32 16.21 4.41
C ILE A 145 -18.30 15.36 3.16
N ALA A 146 -17.13 15.13 2.59
CA ALA A 146 -16.97 14.09 1.57
C ALA A 146 -16.15 12.92 2.08
N VAL A 147 -16.52 11.73 1.66
CA VAL A 147 -15.91 10.44 1.94
C VAL A 147 -15.79 9.63 0.65
N GLN A 148 -14.94 8.63 0.62
CA GLN A 148 -14.97 7.69 -0.48
C GLN A 148 -16.04 6.64 -0.22
N ALA A 149 -16.78 6.26 -1.28
CA ALA A 149 -17.82 5.24 -1.25
C ALA A 149 -17.26 3.89 -0.75
N SER A 150 -18.09 3.14 -0.02
CA SER A 150 -17.81 1.80 0.53
C SER A 150 -16.59 1.75 1.48
N THR A 151 -16.22 2.90 2.09
CA THR A 151 -15.15 2.99 3.11
C THR A 151 -15.70 3.13 4.53
N LYS A 152 -14.83 2.94 5.52
CA LYS A 152 -15.21 3.13 6.94
C LYS A 152 -15.66 4.55 7.29
N PRO A 153 -15.01 5.62 6.78
CA PRO A 153 -15.54 6.96 6.98
C PRO A 153 -16.97 7.15 6.44
N GLU A 154 -17.33 6.54 5.31
CA GLU A 154 -18.70 6.59 4.81
C GLU A 154 -19.67 5.96 5.80
N ASP A 155 -19.37 4.75 6.26
CA ASP A 155 -20.19 4.03 7.26
C ASP A 155 -20.36 4.87 8.54
N ILE A 156 -19.28 5.46 9.04
CA ILE A 156 -19.30 6.29 10.24
C ILE A 156 -20.23 7.50 10.09
N PHE A 157 -20.16 8.22 8.96
CA PHE A 157 -20.94 9.44 8.77
C PHE A 157 -22.40 9.18 8.32
N LEU A 158 -22.62 8.19 7.44
CA LEU A 158 -23.98 7.88 6.94
C LEU A 158 -24.78 7.06 7.97
N ASN A 159 -24.18 6.00 8.54
CA ASN A 159 -24.87 5.09 9.45
C ASN A 159 -24.70 5.49 10.92
N ARG A 160 -23.89 6.54 11.18
CA ARG A 160 -23.67 7.09 12.52
C ARG A 160 -23.14 6.06 13.52
N THR A 161 -22.23 5.23 13.08
CA THR A 161 -21.65 4.15 13.89
C THR A 161 -20.73 4.68 15.00
N ASN A 162 -20.29 5.93 14.94
CA ASN A 162 -19.60 6.62 16.03
C ASN A 162 -20.45 7.74 16.62
N PRO A 163 -21.07 7.55 17.82
CA PRO A 163 -21.95 8.54 18.43
C PRO A 163 -21.25 9.81 18.91
N SER A 164 -19.91 9.82 19.00
CA SER A 164 -19.13 11.00 19.40
C SER A 164 -19.07 12.05 18.29
N ILE A 165 -19.40 11.69 17.05
CA ILE A 165 -19.38 12.59 15.91
C ILE A 165 -20.75 13.30 15.80
N PRO A 166 -20.77 14.65 15.69
CA PRO A 166 -21.99 15.39 15.59
C PRO A 166 -22.72 15.14 14.27
N LEU A 167 -24.01 15.51 14.22
CA LEU A 167 -24.76 15.53 12.97
C LEU A 167 -24.15 16.52 11.98
N VAL A 168 -23.70 16.00 10.85
CA VAL A 168 -23.29 16.79 9.69
C VAL A 168 -24.52 17.17 8.86
N LYS A 169 -24.39 18.18 8.02
CA LYS A 169 -25.47 18.62 7.14
C LYS A 169 -25.70 17.63 5.99
N ASP A 170 -24.60 17.27 5.30
CA ASP A 170 -24.62 16.35 4.18
C ASP A 170 -23.31 15.53 4.14
N VAL A 171 -23.42 14.31 3.58
CA VAL A 171 -22.28 13.43 3.30
C VAL A 171 -22.25 13.12 1.82
N TYR A 172 -21.17 13.48 1.15
CA TYR A 172 -20.95 13.17 -0.27
C TYR A 172 -20.06 11.94 -0.40
N SER A 173 -20.66 10.84 -0.84
CA SER A 173 -19.94 9.62 -1.18
C SER A 173 -19.37 9.74 -2.59
N LEU A 174 -18.05 9.76 -2.69
CA LEU A 174 -17.33 9.94 -3.94
C LEU A 174 -16.63 8.65 -4.36
N GLU A 175 -16.58 8.41 -5.66
CA GLU A 175 -16.02 7.16 -6.22
C GLU A 175 -14.55 6.95 -5.86
N ASN A 176 -13.75 8.01 -5.82
CA ASN A 176 -12.31 7.91 -5.63
C ASN A 176 -11.71 9.09 -4.85
N ARG A 177 -10.52 8.90 -4.30
CA ARG A 177 -9.81 9.88 -3.46
C ARG A 177 -9.42 11.16 -4.19
N LYS A 178 -9.16 11.10 -5.48
CA LYS A 178 -8.85 12.31 -6.27
C LYS A 178 -10.02 13.29 -6.27
N LEU A 179 -11.24 12.77 -6.38
CA LEU A 179 -12.46 13.59 -6.26
C LEU A 179 -12.62 14.13 -4.84
N LEU A 180 -12.29 13.33 -3.83
CA LEU A 180 -12.32 13.72 -2.42
C LEU A 180 -11.46 14.96 -2.17
N PHE A 181 -10.18 14.91 -2.48
CA PHE A 181 -9.24 16.02 -2.30
C PHE A 181 -9.58 17.23 -3.17
N THR A 182 -10.04 16.98 -4.41
CA THR A 182 -10.48 18.05 -5.30
C THR A 182 -11.67 18.79 -4.73
N SER A 183 -12.65 18.09 -4.15
CA SER A 183 -13.85 18.68 -3.56
C SER A 183 -13.50 19.60 -2.39
N LEU A 184 -12.59 19.18 -1.51
CA LEU A 184 -12.09 20.00 -0.41
C LEU A 184 -11.32 21.23 -0.94
N GLY A 185 -10.38 21.02 -1.86
CA GLY A 185 -9.56 22.11 -2.41
C GLY A 185 -10.37 23.16 -3.19
N LYS A 186 -11.50 22.77 -3.77
CA LYS A 186 -12.44 23.69 -4.44
C LYS A 186 -13.48 24.32 -3.52
N GLY A 187 -13.54 23.91 -2.24
CA GLY A 187 -14.53 24.39 -1.28
C GLY A 187 -15.95 23.88 -1.54
N TYR A 188 -16.10 22.76 -2.25
CA TYR A 188 -17.41 22.11 -2.46
C TYR A 188 -17.89 21.41 -1.19
N VAL A 189 -16.95 21.04 -0.31
CA VAL A 189 -17.20 20.47 1.01
C VAL A 189 -16.36 21.20 2.06
N ASP A 190 -16.81 21.16 3.32
CA ASP A 190 -16.13 21.79 4.45
C ASP A 190 -14.97 20.91 4.94
N ALA A 191 -15.12 19.58 4.84
CA ALA A 191 -14.18 18.61 5.32
C ALA A 191 -14.20 17.33 4.48
N ILE A 192 -13.14 16.53 4.62
CA ILE A 192 -13.04 15.16 4.08
C ILE A 192 -12.63 14.20 5.20
N ALA A 193 -12.96 12.93 5.06
CA ALA A 193 -12.47 11.90 5.96
C ALA A 193 -11.83 10.75 5.20
N ALA A 194 -10.64 10.33 5.65
CA ALA A 194 -9.84 9.26 5.05
C ALA A 194 -8.76 8.77 6.03
N HIS A 195 -7.98 7.77 5.61
CA HIS A 195 -6.77 7.36 6.32
C HIS A 195 -5.76 8.52 6.42
N GLU A 196 -5.23 8.74 7.61
CA GLU A 196 -4.29 9.82 7.91
C GLU A 196 -3.07 9.81 6.98
N THR A 197 -2.48 8.64 6.77
CA THR A 197 -1.32 8.43 5.89
C THR A 197 -1.59 8.89 4.46
N SER A 198 -2.78 8.64 3.93
CA SER A 198 -3.18 9.07 2.58
C SER A 198 -3.30 10.58 2.48
N ILE A 199 -3.86 11.23 3.49
CA ILE A 199 -3.97 12.68 3.54
C ILE A 199 -2.58 13.33 3.65
N GLN A 200 -1.71 12.79 4.53
CA GLN A 200 -0.32 13.23 4.67
C GLN A 200 0.47 13.09 3.38
N GLN A 201 0.29 11.96 2.67
CA GLN A 201 0.93 11.75 1.38
C GLN A 201 0.45 12.76 0.34
N TYR A 202 -0.86 13.02 0.27
CA TYR A 202 -1.41 14.02 -0.64
C TYR A 202 -0.87 15.44 -0.34
N ILE A 203 -0.78 15.82 0.94
CA ILE A 203 -0.19 17.10 1.37
C ILE A 203 1.26 17.19 0.89
N LYS A 204 2.04 16.13 1.07
CA LYS A 204 3.46 16.06 0.68
C LYS A 204 3.64 16.18 -0.83
N ASP A 205 2.84 15.44 -1.62
CA ASP A 205 3.02 15.34 -3.07
C ASP A 205 2.57 16.61 -3.80
N TYR A 206 1.52 17.28 -3.30
CA TYR A 206 0.90 18.42 -3.99
C TYR A 206 1.06 19.76 -3.26
N GLY A 207 1.72 19.79 -2.11
CA GLY A 207 1.81 21.00 -1.29
C GLY A 207 0.44 21.54 -0.89
N ALA A 208 -0.54 20.62 -0.71
CA ALA A 208 -1.94 20.97 -0.48
C ALA A 208 -2.11 21.75 0.85
N LYS A 209 -2.92 22.81 0.82
CA LYS A 209 -3.21 23.66 1.99
C LYS A 209 -4.33 23.03 2.82
N ILE A 210 -4.04 21.87 3.40
CA ILE A 210 -4.97 21.01 4.15
C ILE A 210 -4.38 20.78 5.53
N ARG A 211 -5.23 20.79 6.55
CA ARG A 211 -4.90 20.46 7.94
C ARG A 211 -5.75 19.30 8.41
N ILE A 212 -5.10 18.34 9.06
CA ILE A 212 -5.74 17.20 9.72
C ILE A 212 -6.17 17.63 11.13
N LEU A 213 -7.36 17.18 11.56
CA LEU A 213 -7.79 17.35 12.96
C LEU A 213 -7.05 16.33 13.84
N ASP A 214 -6.76 16.72 15.10
CA ASP A 214 -6.00 15.87 16.02
C ASP A 214 -6.78 14.59 16.42
N GLU A 215 -8.11 14.71 16.49
CA GLU A 215 -9.01 13.62 16.88
C GLU A 215 -9.20 12.64 15.71
N ALA A 216 -9.00 11.36 15.97
CA ALA A 216 -9.36 10.31 15.02
C ALA A 216 -10.86 9.98 15.13
N ILE A 217 -11.50 9.69 14.00
CA ILE A 217 -12.87 9.16 13.98
C ILE A 217 -12.90 7.64 14.21
N LEU A 218 -11.76 6.98 13.95
CA LEU A 218 -11.55 5.55 14.18
C LEU A 218 -10.04 5.26 14.16
N THR A 219 -9.59 4.33 15.00
CA THR A 219 -8.30 3.65 14.89
C THR A 219 -8.57 2.18 14.70
N THR A 220 -8.04 1.58 13.64
CA THR A 220 -8.42 0.24 13.20
C THR A 220 -7.22 -0.56 12.73
N GLY A 221 -7.32 -1.89 12.87
CA GLY A 221 -6.44 -2.82 12.18
C GLY A 221 -6.74 -2.87 10.69
N ILE A 222 -5.69 -2.98 9.90
CA ILE A 222 -5.80 -3.17 8.46
C ILE A 222 -5.36 -4.57 8.08
N GLY A 223 -6.15 -5.23 7.25
CA GLY A 223 -5.93 -6.60 6.85
C GLY A 223 -6.15 -6.82 5.35
N VAL A 224 -5.96 -8.07 4.97
CA VAL A 224 -6.24 -8.58 3.63
C VAL A 224 -7.53 -9.39 3.69
N ALA A 225 -8.51 -9.01 2.89
CA ALA A 225 -9.81 -9.64 2.87
C ALA A 225 -9.89 -10.72 1.77
N PHE A 226 -10.22 -11.92 2.16
CA PHE A 226 -10.52 -13.06 1.28
C PHE A 226 -12.03 -13.33 1.29
N PRO A 227 -12.57 -14.05 0.30
CA PRO A 227 -13.96 -14.49 0.36
C PRO A 227 -14.26 -15.19 1.70
N GLU A 228 -15.38 -14.85 2.36
CA GLU A 228 -15.79 -15.42 3.66
C GLU A 228 -15.72 -16.94 3.65
N ASN A 229 -16.23 -17.56 2.59
CA ASN A 229 -16.35 -19.01 2.44
C ASN A 229 -15.13 -19.65 1.75
N THR A 230 -13.94 -19.06 1.82
CA THR A 230 -12.74 -19.68 1.27
C THR A 230 -12.29 -20.87 2.11
N ASP A 231 -12.03 -22.00 1.45
CA ASP A 231 -11.42 -23.20 2.06
C ASP A 231 -9.88 -23.10 2.14
N SER A 232 -9.31 -22.01 1.63
CA SER A 232 -7.86 -21.79 1.64
C SER A 232 -7.34 -21.53 3.06
N GLU A 233 -6.19 -22.12 3.40
CA GLU A 233 -5.43 -21.81 4.62
C GLU A 233 -4.53 -20.58 4.43
N LEU A 234 -4.59 -19.90 3.27
CA LEU A 234 -3.71 -18.78 2.98
C LEU A 234 -3.91 -17.59 3.91
N PRO A 235 -5.15 -17.21 4.31
CA PRO A 235 -5.37 -16.12 5.26
C PRO A 235 -4.65 -16.34 6.60
N GLU A 236 -4.75 -17.52 7.18
CA GLU A 236 -4.10 -17.88 8.45
C GLU A 236 -2.57 -17.88 8.30
N LYS A 237 -2.06 -18.51 7.24
CA LYS A 237 -0.62 -18.55 6.96
C LYS A 237 -0.04 -17.15 6.74
N LEU A 238 -0.80 -16.28 6.09
CA LEU A 238 -0.40 -14.90 5.83
C LEU A 238 -0.37 -14.09 7.14
N THR A 239 -1.34 -14.30 8.02
CA THR A 239 -1.37 -13.72 9.38
C THR A 239 -0.11 -14.11 10.16
N ASP A 240 0.27 -15.40 10.16
CA ASP A 240 1.50 -15.89 10.79
C ASP A 240 2.76 -15.23 10.20
N VAL A 241 2.77 -14.98 8.90
CA VAL A 241 3.88 -14.32 8.23
C VAL A 241 3.97 -12.85 8.65
N PHE A 242 2.86 -12.12 8.75
CA PHE A 242 2.85 -10.74 9.24
C PHE A 242 3.42 -10.65 10.66
N GLU A 243 3.03 -11.55 11.57
CA GLU A 243 3.62 -11.60 12.91
C GLU A 243 5.14 -11.84 12.87
N LYS A 244 5.61 -12.73 12.01
CA LYS A 244 7.06 -12.98 11.83
C LYS A 244 7.76 -11.74 11.30
N MET A 245 7.18 -11.04 10.31
CA MET A 245 7.73 -9.81 9.74
C MET A 245 7.80 -8.67 10.76
N ARG A 246 6.83 -8.55 11.68
CA ARG A 246 6.92 -7.62 12.81
C ARG A 246 8.05 -8.00 13.76
N LYS A 247 8.13 -9.27 14.14
CA LYS A 247 9.15 -9.79 15.09
C LYS A 247 10.58 -9.68 14.55
N ASP A 248 10.77 -9.89 13.25
CA ASP A 248 12.12 -9.82 12.63
C ASP A 248 12.48 -8.42 12.11
N GLY A 249 11.58 -7.44 12.24
CA GLY A 249 11.79 -6.03 11.86
C GLY A 249 11.64 -5.76 10.35
N THR A 250 11.25 -6.75 9.55
CA THR A 250 11.06 -6.59 8.10
C THR A 250 9.94 -5.61 7.80
N GLU A 251 8.82 -5.71 8.52
CA GLU A 251 7.67 -4.82 8.34
C GLU A 251 8.05 -3.36 8.65
N GLU A 252 8.73 -3.11 9.76
CA GLU A 252 9.23 -1.78 10.12
C GLU A 252 10.16 -1.21 9.03
N LYS A 253 11.04 -2.03 8.47
CA LYS A 253 11.93 -1.64 7.39
C LYS A 253 11.17 -1.26 6.12
N ILE A 254 10.07 -1.95 5.82
CA ILE A 254 9.19 -1.60 4.69
C ILE A 254 8.52 -0.26 4.96
N LEU A 255 7.87 -0.10 6.12
CA LEU A 255 7.16 1.13 6.46
C LEU A 255 8.06 2.37 6.44
N LYS A 256 9.32 2.25 6.90
CA LYS A 256 10.32 3.35 6.89
C LYS A 256 10.65 3.91 5.51
N LYS A 257 10.32 3.20 4.44
CA LYS A 257 10.49 3.73 3.06
C LYS A 257 9.46 4.82 2.75
N TYR A 258 8.30 4.76 3.37
CA TYR A 258 7.13 5.56 3.05
C TYR A 258 6.74 6.55 4.15
N LEU A 259 6.93 6.16 5.41
CA LEU A 259 6.46 6.86 6.59
C LEU A 259 7.64 7.40 7.41
N PRO A 260 7.57 8.67 7.88
CA PRO A 260 8.63 9.26 8.71
C PRO A 260 8.71 8.62 10.10
N GLU A 261 7.58 8.15 10.64
CA GLU A 261 7.45 7.46 11.92
C GLU A 261 6.66 6.17 11.71
N THR A 262 7.05 5.09 12.39
CA THR A 262 6.48 3.76 12.16
C THR A 262 5.91 3.11 13.41
N SER A 263 6.29 3.55 14.62
CA SER A 263 5.96 2.88 15.88
C SER A 263 4.46 2.68 16.08
N GLY A 264 3.66 3.72 15.88
CA GLY A 264 2.20 3.65 16.06
C GLY A 264 1.48 2.73 15.07
N TYR A 265 2.08 2.50 13.89
CA TYR A 265 1.48 1.65 12.86
C TYR A 265 1.67 0.15 13.11
N LEU A 266 2.66 -0.22 13.94
CA LEU A 266 3.00 -1.62 14.27
C LEU A 266 2.33 -2.13 15.56
N GLU A 267 1.60 -1.28 16.26
CA GLU A 267 0.97 -1.59 17.55
C GLU A 267 -0.37 -2.34 17.39
N VAL A 268 -0.39 -3.36 16.53
CA VAL A 268 -1.61 -4.13 16.21
C VAL A 268 -2.25 -4.80 17.42
N ASP A 269 -1.45 -5.15 18.43
CA ASP A 269 -1.94 -5.78 19.67
C ASP A 269 -2.66 -4.80 20.61
N LYS A 270 -2.57 -3.49 20.33
CA LYS A 270 -3.22 -2.43 21.10
C LYS A 270 -4.57 -2.00 20.53
N ILE A 271 -5.00 -2.59 19.42
CA ILE A 271 -6.33 -2.34 18.86
C ILE A 271 -7.32 -3.01 19.81
N GLU A 272 -8.07 -2.21 20.54
CA GLU A 272 -9.19 -2.71 21.31
C GLU A 272 -10.22 -3.28 20.33
N ASN A 273 -10.57 -4.55 20.50
CA ASN A 273 -11.73 -5.14 19.84
C ASN A 273 -12.97 -4.48 20.43
N ASN A 274 -13.41 -3.40 19.83
CA ASN A 274 -14.63 -2.69 20.20
C ASN A 274 -15.87 -3.38 19.63
#